data_799360b05872d82b3f6edb70d7157025
#
_entry.id   799360b05872d82b3f6edb70d7157025
#
_cell.length_a   1.000
_cell.length_b   1.000
_cell.length_c   1.000
_cell.angle_alpha   90.00
_cell.angle_beta   90.00
_cell.angle_gamma   90.00
#
_symmetry.space_group_name_H-M   'P 1'
#
loop_
_entity.id
_entity.type
_entity.pdbx_description
1 polymer ?
#
loop_
_entity_poly.entity_id
_entity_poly.type
_entity_poly.pdbx_seq_one_letter_code
_entity_poly.pdbx_strand_id
1 'polypeptide(L)'
;MSARLPSSDNVVLKGIREEPGPDDGTRVLVDRLWPRGISKERAALDEWAKDATPTTELRRAFHNGEMPWPQFVDAYRAELAERPEAAAAVEHLRDKALKGRVTLLFAGHDHVHSHARVLREAVLGIEEDLT
;
A
#
# COMPACT_ATOMS: atom_id res chain seq x y z
N MET A 1 25.93 -1.23 8.06
CA MET A 1 25.48 -1.83 6.79
C MET A 1 24.24 -1.09 6.31
N SER A 2 24.27 -0.53 5.14
CA SER A 2 23.11 0.16 4.61
C SER A 2 22.12 -0.84 4.02
N ALA A 3 20.85 -0.65 4.32
CA ALA A 3 19.79 -1.48 3.74
C ALA A 3 19.67 -1.16 2.25
N ARG A 4 19.44 -2.20 1.45
CA ARG A 4 19.13 -1.99 0.05
C ARG A 4 17.70 -1.50 -0.09
N LEU A 5 17.49 -0.60 -1.01
CA LEU A 5 16.15 -0.10 -1.33
C LEU A 5 15.80 -0.47 -2.77
N PRO A 6 14.53 -0.82 -3.01
CA PRO A 6 14.12 -1.18 -4.37
C PRO A 6 14.04 0.03 -5.29
N SER A 7 14.14 -0.22 -6.58
CA SER A 7 13.89 0.79 -7.59
C SER A 7 12.43 1.22 -7.54
N SER A 8 12.17 2.51 -7.78
CA SER A 8 10.79 3.02 -7.82
C SER A 8 9.95 2.31 -8.89
N ASP A 9 10.57 1.79 -9.93
CA ASP A 9 9.88 1.04 -10.98
C ASP A 9 9.37 -0.32 -10.50
N ASN A 10 9.89 -0.81 -9.38
CA ASN A 10 9.51 -2.11 -8.85
C ASN A 10 8.35 -2.07 -7.86
N VAL A 11 7.84 -0.87 -7.53
CA VAL A 11 6.64 -0.76 -6.70
C VAL A 11 5.66 0.17 -7.41
N VAL A 12 4.60 -0.41 -7.94
CA VAL A 12 3.59 0.35 -8.69
C VAL A 12 2.23 0.24 -8.03
N LEU A 13 1.40 1.24 -8.27
CA LEU A 13 0.02 1.28 -7.78
C LEU A 13 -0.93 0.95 -8.90
N LYS A 14 -1.97 0.17 -8.59
CA LYS A 14 -2.97 -0.18 -9.58
C LYS A 14 -4.32 -0.37 -8.89
N GLY A 15 -5.39 0.09 -9.53
CA GLY A 15 -6.73 -0.16 -9.01
C GLY A 15 -7.07 -1.64 -9.13
N ILE A 16 -7.74 -2.19 -8.10
CA ILE A 16 -8.10 -3.62 -8.10
C ILE A 16 -9.02 -3.97 -9.26
N ARG A 17 -9.77 -3.00 -9.79
CA ARG A 17 -10.70 -3.22 -10.90
C ARG A 17 -10.06 -3.11 -12.28
N GLU A 18 -8.80 -2.69 -12.34
CA GLU A 18 -8.05 -2.69 -13.59
C GLU A 18 -7.63 -4.11 -13.95
N GLU A 19 -7.53 -4.38 -15.25
CA GLU A 19 -7.17 -5.72 -15.71
C GLU A 19 -5.80 -6.16 -15.20
N PRO A 20 -5.66 -7.40 -14.70
CA PRO A 20 -4.35 -7.94 -14.40
C PRO A 20 -3.48 -7.94 -15.67
N GLY A 21 -2.22 -7.55 -15.51
CA GLY A 21 -1.29 -7.48 -16.63
C GLY A 21 -0.07 -8.37 -16.41
N PRO A 22 0.61 -8.76 -17.50
CA PRO A 22 1.77 -9.65 -17.41
C PRO A 22 2.95 -9.03 -16.68
N ASP A 23 2.99 -7.70 -16.59
CA ASP A 23 4.10 -6.99 -15.93
C ASP A 23 3.81 -6.64 -14.47
N ASP A 24 2.68 -7.09 -13.92
CA ASP A 24 2.30 -6.74 -12.55
C ASP A 24 3.24 -7.35 -11.49
N GLY A 25 3.90 -8.45 -11.81
CA GLY A 25 4.73 -9.15 -10.82
C GLY A 25 3.90 -9.69 -9.69
N THR A 26 4.36 -9.49 -8.45
CA THR A 26 3.63 -9.90 -7.26
C THR A 26 2.45 -8.94 -7.03
N ARG A 27 1.23 -9.46 -7.05
CA ARG A 27 0.01 -8.67 -6.87
C ARG A 27 -0.42 -8.72 -5.41
N VAL A 28 -0.46 -7.57 -4.76
CA VAL A 28 -0.69 -7.47 -3.31
C VAL A 28 -1.85 -6.53 -3.03
N LEU A 29 -2.92 -7.04 -2.42
CA LEU A 29 -4.02 -6.18 -1.98
C LEU A 29 -3.62 -5.46 -0.70
N VAL A 30 -3.77 -4.13 -0.68
CA VAL A 30 -3.39 -3.30 0.45
C VAL A 30 -4.58 -2.57 1.09
N ASP A 31 -5.76 -3.13 0.93
CA ASP A 31 -6.97 -2.69 1.63
C ASP A 31 -7.26 -3.64 2.78
N ARG A 32 -7.83 -3.11 3.88
CA ARG A 32 -8.15 -3.93 5.04
C ARG A 32 -9.31 -4.88 4.79
N LEU A 33 -10.28 -4.42 3.99
CA LEU A 33 -11.46 -5.20 3.66
C LEU A 33 -11.40 -5.67 2.21
N TRP A 34 -12.00 -6.84 1.94
CA TRP A 34 -12.07 -7.34 0.57
C TRP A 34 -12.93 -6.40 -0.28
N PRO A 35 -12.48 -6.04 -1.48
CA PRO A 35 -13.23 -5.13 -2.35
C PRO A 35 -14.58 -5.73 -2.76
N ARG A 36 -15.61 -4.90 -2.66
CA ARG A 36 -16.97 -5.33 -2.99
C ARG A 36 -17.07 -5.66 -4.48
N GLY A 37 -17.67 -6.81 -4.80
CA GLY A 37 -17.94 -7.20 -6.17
C GLY A 37 -16.75 -7.77 -6.93
N ILE A 38 -15.63 -8.03 -6.26
CA ILE A 38 -14.44 -8.59 -6.90
C ILE A 38 -14.27 -10.05 -6.46
N SER A 39 -14.26 -10.98 -7.42
CA SER A 39 -14.01 -12.39 -7.13
C SER A 39 -12.52 -12.61 -6.90
N LYS A 40 -12.18 -13.73 -6.28
CA LYS A 40 -10.77 -14.11 -6.09
C LYS A 40 -10.06 -14.28 -7.42
N GLU A 41 -10.73 -14.89 -8.38
CA GLU A 41 -10.19 -15.10 -9.73
C GLU A 41 -9.91 -13.77 -10.41
N ARG A 42 -10.84 -12.81 -10.28
CA ARG A 42 -10.68 -11.48 -10.90
C ARG A 42 -9.56 -10.69 -10.25
N ALA A 43 -9.43 -10.78 -8.93
CA ALA A 43 -8.38 -10.07 -8.20
C ALA A 43 -6.99 -10.63 -8.53
N ALA A 44 -6.89 -11.93 -8.75
CA ALA A 44 -5.63 -12.60 -9.09
C ALA A 44 -4.50 -12.22 -8.14
N LEU A 45 -4.76 -12.30 -6.83
CA LEU A 45 -3.80 -11.90 -5.83
C LEU A 45 -2.76 -12.97 -5.55
N ASP A 46 -1.54 -12.52 -5.30
CA ASP A 46 -0.51 -13.36 -4.69
C ASP A 46 -0.52 -13.22 -3.18
N GLU A 47 -0.83 -12.02 -2.68
CA GLU A 47 -0.84 -11.74 -1.23
C GLU A 47 -1.92 -10.71 -0.87
N TRP A 48 -2.35 -10.76 0.38
CA TRP A 48 -3.21 -9.73 0.96
C TRP A 48 -2.52 -9.18 2.19
N ALA A 49 -2.02 -7.94 2.11
CA ALA A 49 -1.20 -7.32 3.16
C ALA A 49 -2.05 -6.53 4.14
N LYS A 50 -2.90 -7.22 4.91
CA LYS A 50 -3.79 -6.57 5.90
C LYS A 50 -3.01 -5.78 6.94
N ASP A 51 -1.87 -6.29 7.38
CA ASP A 51 -1.08 -5.64 8.44
C ASP A 51 -0.42 -4.34 7.99
N ALA A 52 -0.32 -4.13 6.68
CA ALA A 52 0.24 -2.90 6.13
C ALA A 52 -0.82 -1.82 5.91
N THR A 53 -2.09 -2.09 6.22
CA THR A 53 -3.16 -1.12 6.03
C THR A 53 -3.29 -0.18 7.24
N PRO A 54 -3.88 1.01 7.06
CA PRO A 54 -4.15 1.89 8.21
C PRO A 54 -5.08 1.20 9.20
N THR A 55 -4.97 1.56 10.48
CA THR A 55 -5.91 1.06 11.47
C THR A 55 -7.33 1.49 11.11
N THR A 56 -8.32 0.77 11.64
CA THR A 56 -9.72 1.09 11.39
C THR A 56 -10.05 2.52 11.84
N GLU A 57 -9.52 2.92 13.00
CA GLU A 57 -9.74 4.26 13.55
C GLU A 57 -9.20 5.34 12.61
N LEU A 58 -7.97 5.16 12.14
CA LEU A 58 -7.34 6.13 11.23
C LEU A 58 -8.09 6.19 9.89
N ARG A 59 -8.45 5.04 9.35
CA ARG A 59 -9.18 4.97 8.09
C ARG A 59 -10.53 5.68 8.18
N ARG A 60 -11.26 5.45 9.28
CA ARG A 60 -12.57 6.08 9.50
C ARG A 60 -12.45 7.59 9.61
N ALA A 61 -11.49 8.08 10.39
CA ALA A 61 -11.29 9.51 10.57
C ALA A 61 -11.05 10.21 9.23
N PHE A 62 -10.23 9.61 8.38
CA PHE A 62 -9.95 10.17 7.07
C PHE A 62 -11.19 10.12 6.16
N HIS A 63 -11.88 8.99 6.09
CA HIS A 63 -13.03 8.82 5.22
C HIS A 63 -14.24 9.65 5.66
N ASN A 64 -14.35 9.93 6.97
CA ASN A 64 -15.44 10.77 7.50
C ASN A 64 -15.16 12.27 7.38
N GLY A 65 -14.02 12.65 6.80
CA GLY A 65 -13.66 14.05 6.66
C GLY A 65 -13.16 14.70 7.94
N GLU A 66 -12.90 13.91 8.98
CA GLU A 66 -12.43 14.42 10.27
C GLU A 66 -10.93 14.69 10.27
N MET A 67 -10.22 14.15 9.28
CA MET A 67 -8.77 14.25 9.21
C MET A 67 -8.36 14.68 7.80
N PRO A 68 -7.73 15.86 7.65
CA PRO A 68 -7.20 16.27 6.36
C PRO A 68 -6.10 15.34 5.87
N TRP A 69 -5.90 15.30 4.56
CA TRP A 69 -4.88 14.44 3.93
C TRP A 69 -3.48 14.58 4.55
N PRO A 70 -2.94 15.79 4.78
CA PRO A 70 -1.60 15.90 5.39
C PRO A 70 -1.50 15.23 6.75
N GLN A 71 -2.55 15.38 7.58
CA GLN A 71 -2.61 14.72 8.89
C GLN A 71 -2.67 13.21 8.75
N PHE A 72 -3.45 12.72 7.79
CA PHE A 72 -3.55 11.29 7.51
C PHE A 72 -2.18 10.72 7.12
N VAL A 73 -1.45 11.40 6.23
CA VAL A 73 -0.13 10.98 5.78
C VAL A 73 0.80 10.80 6.98
N ASP A 74 0.87 11.81 7.86
CA ASP A 74 1.74 11.75 9.03
C ASP A 74 1.36 10.63 9.98
N ALA A 75 0.06 10.48 10.24
CA ALA A 75 -0.45 9.44 11.14
C ALA A 75 -0.20 8.04 10.60
N TYR A 76 -0.42 7.83 9.31
CA TYR A 76 -0.21 6.52 8.70
C TYR A 76 1.29 6.19 8.63
N ARG A 77 2.13 7.15 8.31
CA ARG A 77 3.59 6.96 8.37
C ARG A 77 4.04 6.51 9.76
N ALA A 78 3.46 7.12 10.80
CA ALA A 78 3.77 6.73 12.18
C ALA A 78 3.31 5.29 12.45
N GLU A 79 2.11 4.91 12.01
CA GLU A 79 1.64 3.53 12.16
C GLU A 79 2.57 2.53 11.48
N LEU A 80 2.99 2.83 10.27
CA LEU A 80 3.88 1.93 9.51
C LEU A 80 5.25 1.77 10.17
N ALA A 81 5.73 2.81 10.84
CA ALA A 81 7.03 2.78 11.50
C ALA A 81 6.97 2.15 12.90
N GLU A 82 5.89 2.38 13.63
CA GLU A 82 5.82 2.07 15.06
C GLU A 82 5.08 0.79 15.41
N ARG A 83 4.08 0.39 14.61
CA ARG A 83 3.37 -0.86 14.85
C ARG A 83 4.22 -2.02 14.33
N PRO A 84 4.59 -2.99 15.20
CA PRO A 84 5.49 -4.07 14.80
C PRO A 84 5.00 -4.88 13.59
N GLU A 85 3.70 -5.21 13.54
CA GLU A 85 3.13 -5.97 12.44
C GLU A 85 3.14 -5.16 11.13
N ALA A 86 2.94 -3.85 11.22
CA ALA A 86 2.98 -2.97 10.04
C ALA A 86 4.42 -2.81 9.53
N ALA A 87 5.36 -2.61 10.44
CA ALA A 87 6.76 -2.48 10.06
C ALA A 87 7.27 -3.77 9.41
N ALA A 88 6.88 -4.92 9.94
CA ALA A 88 7.24 -6.22 9.36
C ALA A 88 6.64 -6.39 7.97
N ALA A 89 5.40 -5.94 7.76
CA ALA A 89 4.76 -6.02 6.46
C ALA A 89 5.49 -5.13 5.43
N VAL A 90 5.91 -3.94 5.83
CA VAL A 90 6.69 -3.05 4.96
C VAL A 90 8.00 -3.73 4.54
N GLU A 91 8.72 -4.33 5.51
CA GLU A 91 9.98 -5.04 5.23
C GLU A 91 9.76 -6.21 4.28
N HIS A 92 8.67 -6.96 4.48
CA HIS A 92 8.33 -8.08 3.60
C HIS A 92 8.10 -7.61 2.16
N LEU A 93 7.33 -6.54 1.99
CA LEU A 93 7.07 -5.98 0.66
C LEU A 93 8.34 -5.42 0.02
N ARG A 94 9.20 -4.81 0.83
CA ARG A 94 10.50 -4.31 0.34
C ARG A 94 11.37 -5.45 -0.17
N ASP A 95 11.43 -6.56 0.56
CA ASP A 95 12.20 -7.73 0.14
C ASP A 95 11.68 -8.26 -1.20
N LYS A 96 10.37 -8.30 -1.37
CA LYS A 96 9.77 -8.72 -2.64
C LYS A 96 10.14 -7.76 -3.77
N ALA A 97 10.08 -6.45 -3.50
CA ALA A 97 10.39 -5.42 -4.50
C ALA A 97 11.86 -5.40 -4.90
N LEU A 98 12.75 -5.86 -4.03
CA LEU A 98 14.16 -6.01 -4.36
C LEU A 98 14.41 -7.15 -5.36
N LYS A 99 13.49 -8.10 -5.43
CA LYS A 99 13.61 -9.29 -6.29
C LYS A 99 12.83 -9.15 -7.60
N GLY A 100 11.86 -8.24 -7.66
CA GLY A 100 11.05 -8.05 -8.85
C GLY A 100 9.94 -7.04 -8.59
N ARG A 101 9.06 -6.89 -9.58
CA ARG A 101 7.98 -5.91 -9.46
C ARG A 101 6.93 -6.37 -8.46
N VAL A 102 6.44 -5.43 -7.66
CA VAL A 102 5.31 -5.57 -6.76
C VAL A 102 4.26 -4.56 -7.17
N THR A 103 3.03 -5.00 -7.38
CA THR A 103 1.91 -4.12 -7.67
C THR A 103 1.00 -4.07 -6.45
N LEU A 104 0.85 -2.88 -5.88
CA LEU A 104 -0.03 -2.65 -4.74
C LEU A 104 -1.42 -2.31 -5.27
N LEU A 105 -2.40 -3.14 -4.93
CA LEU A 105 -3.76 -3.04 -5.42
C LEU A 105 -4.67 -2.45 -4.35
N PHE A 106 -5.53 -1.53 -4.76
CA PHE A 106 -6.47 -0.87 -3.86
C PHE A 106 -7.78 -0.58 -4.57
N ALA A 107 -8.86 -0.43 -3.80
CA ALA A 107 -10.21 -0.27 -4.34
C ALA A 107 -10.61 1.18 -4.60
N GLY A 108 -9.97 2.14 -3.97
CA GLY A 108 -10.30 3.55 -4.09
C GLY A 108 -10.10 4.11 -5.50
N HIS A 109 -10.80 5.19 -5.80
CA HIS A 109 -10.70 5.84 -7.12
C HIS A 109 -9.66 6.95 -7.16
N ASP A 110 -9.29 7.51 -6.00
CA ASP A 110 -8.34 8.61 -5.91
C ASP A 110 -6.94 8.05 -5.76
N HIS A 111 -6.15 8.13 -6.82
CA HIS A 111 -4.76 7.64 -6.83
C HIS A 111 -3.79 8.63 -6.18
N VAL A 112 -4.20 9.87 -5.97
CA VAL A 112 -3.36 10.91 -5.36
C VAL A 112 -3.47 10.89 -3.85
N HIS A 113 -4.71 10.85 -3.33
CA HIS A 113 -4.98 10.81 -1.89
C HIS A 113 -5.34 9.40 -1.44
N SER A 114 -4.44 8.47 -1.69
CA SER A 114 -4.64 7.05 -1.38
C SER A 114 -3.59 6.58 -0.38
N HIS A 115 -4.04 5.79 0.62
CA HIS A 115 -3.12 5.15 1.55
C HIS A 115 -2.08 4.29 0.83
N ALA A 116 -2.44 3.72 -0.32
CA ALA A 116 -1.52 2.92 -1.11
C ALA A 116 -0.30 3.72 -1.56
N ARG A 117 -0.47 5.02 -1.82
CA ARG A 117 0.64 5.90 -2.20
C ARG A 117 1.61 6.09 -1.03
N VAL A 118 1.08 6.27 0.18
CA VAL A 118 1.90 6.40 1.39
C VAL A 118 2.67 5.10 1.64
N LEU A 119 1.98 3.96 1.52
CA LEU A 119 2.61 2.65 1.71
C LEU A 119 3.70 2.40 0.68
N ARG A 120 3.47 2.76 -0.58
CA ARG A 120 4.47 2.63 -1.64
C ARG A 120 5.76 3.33 -1.26
N GLU A 121 5.66 4.55 -0.76
CA GLU A 121 6.84 5.31 -0.37
C GLU A 121 7.55 4.68 0.82
N ALA A 122 6.80 4.15 1.78
CA ALA A 122 7.40 3.45 2.92
C ALA A 122 8.19 2.23 2.42
N VAL A 123 7.63 1.47 1.49
CA VAL A 123 8.30 0.30 0.91
C VAL A 123 9.56 0.71 0.16
N LEU A 124 9.50 1.82 -0.58
CA LEU A 124 10.64 2.35 -1.33
C LEU A 124 11.68 3.00 -0.42
N GLY A 125 11.33 3.32 0.82
CA GLY A 125 12.24 3.99 1.75
C GLY A 125 12.44 5.46 1.40
N ILE A 126 11.46 6.08 0.77
CA ILE A 126 11.49 7.51 0.43
C ILE A 126 10.40 8.24 1.19
N GLU A 127 10.53 9.54 1.28
CA GLU A 127 9.57 10.38 1.98
C GLU A 127 9.36 11.64 1.17
N GLU A 128 8.38 11.59 0.27
CA GLU A 128 8.06 12.74 -0.58
C GLU A 128 7.00 13.61 0.08
N ASP A 129 6.91 14.84 -0.37
CA ASP A 129 5.82 15.73 0.03
C ASP A 129 4.57 15.28 -0.71
N LEU A 130 3.67 14.63 0.02
CA LEU A 130 2.40 14.13 -0.52
C LEU A 130 1.26 15.14 -0.34
N THR A 131 1.54 16.27 0.25
CA THR A 131 0.55 17.32 0.49
C THR A 131 0.58 18.35 -0.62
#